data_805ce0a0c73900abdbde2577f0ebcc63
#
_entry.id   805ce0a0c73900abdbde2577f0ebcc63
#
_cell.length_a   1.000
_cell.length_b   1.000
_cell.length_c   1.000
_cell.angle_alpha   90.00
_cell.angle_beta   90.00
_cell.angle_gamma   90.00
#
_symmetry.space_group_name_H-M   'P 1'
#
loop_
_entity.id
_entity.type
_entity.pdbx_description
1 polymer ?
#
loop_
_entity_poly.entity_id
_entity_poly.type
_entity_poly.pdbx_seq_one_letter_code
_entity_poly.pdbx_strand_id
1 'polypeptide(L)' 'MNLCDVLVHINETLGAGQRKAPEDEMRALPGVVAPRFNPGQAHLMLVAFDSDKITHTPLLGRVRAHGYKAQLVGA' A
#
# COMPACT_ATOMS: atom_id res chain seq x y z
N MET A 1 -4.43 5.10 19.28
CA MET A 1 -3.87 4.80 17.96
C MET A 1 -3.20 3.44 18.01
N ASN A 2 -3.60 2.52 17.12
CA ASN A 2 -2.99 1.21 16.98
C ASN A 2 -2.31 1.12 15.63
N LEU A 3 -1.00 1.31 15.59
CA LEU A 3 -0.24 1.24 14.34
C LEU A 3 0.01 -0.20 13.95
N CYS A 4 -0.33 -0.52 12.72
CA CYS A 4 -0.06 -1.81 12.10
C CYS A 4 0.66 -1.58 10.78
N ASP A 5 1.45 -2.57 10.38
CA ASP A 5 2.13 -2.55 9.08
C ASP A 5 1.61 -3.70 8.24
N VAL A 6 1.47 -3.45 6.95
CA VAL A 6 1.12 -4.50 6.00
C VAL A 6 1.98 -4.33 4.76
N LEU A 7 2.39 -5.46 4.18
CA LEU A 7 3.08 -5.47 2.90
C LEU A 7 2.08 -5.76 1.79
N VAL A 8 2.08 -4.91 0.78
CA VAL A 8 1.27 -5.09 -0.42
C VAL A 8 2.19 -5.47 -1.55
N HIS A 9 1.99 -6.65 -2.11
CA HIS A 9 2.73 -7.11 -3.28
C HIS A 9 1.96 -6.71 -4.53
N ILE A 10 2.61 -5.95 -5.40
CA ILE A 10 2.04 -5.55 -6.69
C ILE A 10 2.75 -6.35 -7.77
N ASN A 11 1.98 -7.10 -8.57
CA ASN A 11 2.55 -8.00 -9.56
C ASN A 11 3.26 -7.26 -10.69
N GLU A 12 2.79 -6.08 -11.03
CA GLU A 12 3.38 -5.27 -12.10
C GLU A 12 4.70 -4.66 -11.63
N THR A 13 5.65 -4.54 -12.55
CA THR A 13 6.90 -3.84 -12.28
C THR A 13 6.69 -2.35 -12.48
N LEU A 14 6.80 -1.58 -11.41
CA LEU A 14 6.59 -0.14 -11.46
C LEU A 14 7.94 0.59 -11.50
N GLY A 15 8.10 1.47 -12.47
CA GLY A 15 9.24 2.38 -12.50
C GLY A 15 9.14 3.43 -11.41
N ALA A 16 10.22 4.16 -11.15
CA ALA A 16 10.28 5.15 -10.09
C ALA A 16 9.15 6.19 -10.18
N GLY A 17 8.83 6.64 -11.39
CA GLY A 17 7.75 7.61 -11.58
C GLY A 17 6.36 7.03 -11.43
N GLN A 18 6.21 5.71 -11.53
CA GLN A 18 4.92 5.03 -11.42
C GLN A 18 4.56 4.66 -9.98
N ARG A 19 5.55 4.63 -9.07
CA ARG A 19 5.33 4.25 -7.67
C ARG A 19 4.60 5.34 -6.90
N LYS A 20 4.71 6.58 -7.35
CA LYS A 20 4.11 7.71 -6.65
C LYS A 20 2.59 7.63 -6.63
N ALA A 21 1.95 7.18 -7.70
CA ALA A 21 0.51 7.11 -7.76
C ALA A 21 -0.09 6.15 -6.72
N PRO A 22 0.38 4.89 -6.58
CA PRO A 22 -0.10 4.03 -5.51
C PRO A 22 0.18 4.58 -4.11
N GLU A 23 1.35 5.19 -3.90
CA GLU A 23 1.67 5.79 -2.61
C GLU A 23 0.71 6.93 -2.28
N ASP A 24 0.44 7.82 -3.25
CA ASP A 24 -0.46 8.94 -3.04
C ASP A 24 -1.89 8.45 -2.79
N GLU A 25 -2.31 7.40 -3.47
CA GLU A 25 -3.64 6.81 -3.25
C GLU A 25 -3.79 6.25 -1.84
N MET A 26 -2.76 5.57 -1.34
CA MET A 26 -2.78 5.07 0.03
C MET A 26 -2.80 6.24 1.02
N ARG A 27 -1.97 7.25 0.77
CA ARG A 27 -1.87 8.40 1.66
C ARG A 27 -3.19 9.18 1.75
N ALA A 28 -4.01 9.12 0.71
CA ALA A 28 -5.31 9.78 0.70
C ALA A 28 -6.36 9.08 1.56
N LEU A 29 -6.13 7.82 1.95
CA LEU A 29 -7.07 7.08 2.77
C LEU A 29 -6.96 7.50 4.23
N PRO A 30 -8.08 7.85 4.89
CA PRO A 30 -8.05 8.16 6.32
C PRO A 30 -7.52 6.96 7.11
N GLY A 31 -6.61 7.21 8.02
CA GLY A 31 -6.00 6.16 8.84
C GLY A 31 -4.67 5.64 8.32
N VAL A 32 -4.33 5.91 7.07
CA VAL A 32 -3.00 5.56 6.55
C VAL A 32 -2.00 6.59 7.04
N VAL A 33 -0.91 6.09 7.64
CA VAL A 33 0.12 6.95 8.20
C VAL A 33 1.27 7.14 7.23
N ALA A 34 1.80 6.05 6.68
CA ALA A 34 2.96 6.13 5.80
C ALA A 34 2.99 4.96 4.82
N PRO A 35 2.62 5.18 3.56
CA PRO A 35 2.84 4.21 2.50
C PRO A 35 4.19 4.47 1.84
N ARG A 36 4.95 3.41 1.55
CA ARG A 36 6.22 3.55 0.82
C ARG A 36 6.62 2.24 0.17
N PHE A 37 7.30 2.34 -0.95
CA PHE A 37 7.92 1.19 -1.58
C PHE A 37 9.23 0.86 -0.90
N ASN A 38 9.53 -0.43 -0.80
CA ASN A 38 10.75 -0.91 -0.21
C ASN A 38 11.92 -0.69 -1.19
N PRO A 39 13.01 -0.03 -0.78
CA PRO A 39 14.16 0.16 -1.67
C PRO A 39 14.69 -1.19 -2.18
N GLY A 40 14.94 -1.28 -3.48
CA GLY A 40 15.42 -2.51 -4.09
C GLY A 40 14.35 -3.57 -4.33
N GLN A 41 13.11 -3.32 -3.92
CA GLN A 41 12.00 -4.25 -4.11
C GLN A 41 10.79 -3.50 -4.66
N ALA A 42 10.80 -3.30 -5.97
CA ALA A 42 9.81 -2.45 -6.64
C ALA A 42 8.37 -3.00 -6.57
N HIS A 43 8.22 -4.26 -6.18
CA HIS A 43 6.91 -4.91 -6.08
C HIS A 43 6.30 -4.84 -4.68
N LEU A 44 7.06 -4.41 -3.68
CA LEU A 44 6.59 -4.42 -2.30
C LEU A 44 6.40 -3.00 -1.78
N MET A 45 5.17 -2.71 -1.35
CA MET A 45 4.83 -1.45 -0.71
C MET A 45 4.49 -1.71 0.75
N LEU A 46 5.23 -1.08 1.65
CA LEU A 46 4.95 -1.15 3.07
C LEU A 46 3.98 -0.03 3.43
N VAL A 47 2.87 -0.38 4.08
CA VAL A 47 1.86 0.59 4.49
C VAL A 47 1.68 0.53 5.99
N ALA A 48 2.01 1.61 6.67
CA ALA A 48 1.71 1.78 8.09
C ALA A 48 0.34 2.46 8.21
N PHE A 49 -0.55 1.90 9.02
CA PHE A 49 -1.89 2.43 9.18
C PHE A 49 -2.38 2.30 10.61
N ASP A 50 -3.38 3.11 10.96
CA ASP A 50 -4.04 3.05 12.25
C ASP A 50 -5.22 2.07 12.15
N SER A 51 -5.11 0.92 12.78
CA SER A 51 -6.12 -0.13 12.71
C SER A 51 -7.44 0.25 13.39
N ASP A 52 -7.43 1.32 14.20
CA ASP A 52 -8.66 1.86 14.77
C ASP A 52 -9.48 2.65 13.75
N LYS A 53 -8.85 3.09 12.66
CA LYS A 53 -9.50 3.93 11.65
C LYS A 53 -9.73 3.19 10.33
N ILE A 54 -8.88 2.25 9.98
CA ILE A 54 -8.96 1.56 8.70
C ILE A 54 -8.44 0.14 8.85
N THR A 55 -8.97 -0.79 8.05
CA THR A 55 -8.47 -2.16 7.97
C THR A 55 -7.64 -2.32 6.71
N HIS A 56 -6.99 -3.49 6.57
CA HIS A 56 -6.16 -3.77 5.39
C HIS A 56 -6.98 -3.98 4.11
N THR A 57 -8.24 -4.39 4.21
CA THR A 57 -9.07 -4.68 3.03
C THR A 57 -9.27 -3.45 2.13
N PRO A 58 -9.63 -2.27 2.64
CA PRO A 58 -9.71 -1.07 1.81
C PRO A 58 -8.38 -0.68 1.19
N LEU A 59 -7.26 -0.95 1.87
CA LEU A 59 -5.93 -0.65 1.32
C LEU A 59 -5.70 -1.45 0.04
N LEU A 60 -5.94 -2.75 0.11
CA LEU A 60 -5.79 -3.63 -1.05
C LEU A 60 -6.77 -3.26 -2.16
N GLY A 61 -8.02 -2.97 -1.79
CA GLY A 61 -9.05 -2.58 -2.74
C GLY A 61 -8.69 -1.32 -3.52
N ARG A 62 -8.07 -0.35 -2.85
CA ARG A 62 -7.67 0.90 -3.51
C ARG A 62 -6.57 0.66 -4.54
N VAL A 63 -5.59 -0.19 -4.22
CA VAL A 63 -4.53 -0.53 -5.17
C VAL A 63 -5.12 -1.25 -6.38
N ARG A 64 -6.02 -2.21 -6.14
CA ARG A 64 -6.67 -2.96 -7.23
C ARG A 64 -7.55 -2.06 -8.09
N ALA A 65 -8.16 -1.04 -7.52
CA ALA A 65 -9.01 -0.11 -8.26
C ALA A 65 -8.23 0.69 -9.31
N HIS A 66 -6.91 0.80 -9.14
CA HIS A 66 -6.03 1.43 -10.12
C HIS A 66 -5.59 0.48 -11.25
N GLY A 67 -6.10 -0.74 -11.27
CA GLY A 67 -5.78 -1.71 -12.31
C GLY A 67 -4.58 -2.58 -12.01
N TYR A 68 -3.97 -2.45 -10.84
CA TYR A 68 -2.85 -3.29 -10.46
C TYR A 68 -3.34 -4.63 -9.90
N LYS A 69 -2.60 -5.69 -10.21
CA LYS A 69 -2.81 -6.98 -9.57
C LYS A 69 -1.99 -6.99 -8.29
N ALA A 70 -2.67 -7.00 -7.17
CA ALA A 70 -2.03 -6.85 -5.87
C ALA A 70 -2.58 -7.85 -4.87
N GLN A 71 -1.77 -8.18 -3.88
CA GLN A 71 -2.14 -9.08 -2.80
C GLN A 71 -1.37 -8.70 -1.54
N LEU A 72 -1.92 -9.06 -0.38
CA LEU A 72 -1.25 -8.86 0.89
C LEU A 72 -0.24 -9.96 1.11
N VAL A 73 0.92 -9.59 1.65
CA VAL A 73 2.02 -10.52 1.93
C VAL A 73 2.37 -10.37 3.41
N GLY A 74 2.21 -11.44 4.15
CA GLY A 74 2.58 -11.50 5.56
C GLY A 74 1.94 -10.38 6.37
N ALA A 75 0.97 -10.62 7.09
CA ALA A 75 0.35 -9.62 7.95
C ALA A 75 0.95 -9.67 9.35
#